data_c3c28b1b7ad303c753ed92ab90090805
#
_entry.id   c3c28b1b7ad303c753ed92ab90090805
#
_cell.length_a   1.000
_cell.length_b   1.000
_cell.length_c   1.000
_cell.angle_alpha   90.00
_cell.angle_beta   90.00
_cell.angle_gamma   90.00
#
_symmetry.space_group_name_H-M   'P 1'
#
loop_
_entity.id
_entity.type
_entity.pdbx_description
1 polymer ?
#
loop_
_entity_poly.entity_id
_entity_poly.type
_entity_poly.pdbx_seq_one_letter_code
_entity_poly.pdbx_strand_id
1 'polypeptide(L)'
;THATPAAFYAHQINRGMYEEIAAEMLNSGVDFFVGGGRNNFEVRKDSLNYSDSLRNANYNIVYSIDSVEAPVLLPFGALCADGDMPKASERGDFLPKAVDLAIKSLDARGEGFFLMVEGSQIDYQGHGNSTEGVVDEVLDFDRAIKVALDFAERNGETLVVITADHETGGMTIMDG
;
A
#
# COMPACT_ATOMS: atom_id res chain seq x y z
N THR A 1 1.03 6.85 -4.18
CA THR A 1 1.62 8.13 -4.64
C THR A 1 1.77 9.16 -3.51
N HIS A 2 1.72 8.75 -2.24
CA HIS A 2 1.71 9.70 -1.13
C HIS A 2 2.67 9.26 -0.02
N ALA A 3 3.29 10.25 0.63
CA ALA A 3 4.13 10.14 1.82
C ALA A 3 5.10 8.94 1.82
N THR A 4 5.03 8.08 2.83
CA THR A 4 6.05 7.05 3.10
C THR A 4 6.18 6.02 1.98
N PRO A 5 5.11 5.40 1.43
CA PRO A 5 5.27 4.48 0.30
C PRO A 5 5.93 5.14 -0.92
N ALA A 6 5.60 6.39 -1.20
CA ALA A 6 6.20 7.13 -2.32
C ALA A 6 7.71 7.35 -2.13
N ALA A 7 8.16 7.59 -0.91
CA ALA A 7 9.58 7.83 -0.60
C ALA A 7 10.49 6.62 -0.89
N PHE A 8 9.92 5.42 -1.01
CA PHE A 8 10.69 4.21 -1.36
C PHE A 8 11.03 4.12 -2.85
N TYR A 9 10.36 4.86 -3.72
CA TYR A 9 10.61 4.76 -5.16
C TYR A 9 10.77 6.10 -5.87
N ALA A 10 10.23 7.20 -5.34
CA ALA A 10 10.23 8.52 -5.97
C ALA A 10 11.18 9.50 -5.26
N HIS A 11 11.74 10.46 -6.03
CA HIS A 11 12.74 11.43 -5.56
C HIS A 11 12.28 12.88 -5.72
N GLN A 12 10.99 13.13 -5.50
CA GLN A 12 10.44 14.48 -5.56
C GLN A 12 10.74 15.29 -4.29
N ILE A 13 10.98 16.60 -4.46
CA ILE A 13 11.30 17.52 -3.34
C ILE A 13 10.10 17.84 -2.45
N ASN A 14 8.88 17.53 -2.91
CA ASN A 14 7.64 17.81 -2.20
C ASN A 14 6.67 16.64 -2.37
N ARG A 15 6.17 16.10 -1.25
CA ARG A 15 5.22 14.99 -1.23
C ARG A 15 3.87 15.29 -1.92
N GLY A 16 3.53 16.57 -2.12
CA GLY A 16 2.34 17.01 -2.84
C GLY A 16 2.47 16.96 -4.36
N MET A 17 3.62 16.59 -4.90
CA MET A 17 3.84 16.41 -6.35
C MET A 17 3.34 15.03 -6.80
N TYR A 18 2.05 14.77 -6.55
CA TYR A 18 1.46 13.43 -6.73
C TYR A 18 1.54 12.90 -8.15
N GLU A 19 1.37 13.77 -9.15
CA GLU A 19 1.42 13.37 -10.55
C GLU A 19 2.84 13.03 -10.99
N GLU A 20 3.84 13.78 -10.54
CA GLU A 20 5.25 13.53 -10.79
C GLU A 20 5.71 12.26 -10.08
N ILE A 21 5.29 12.06 -8.82
CA ILE A 21 5.54 10.83 -8.07
C ILE A 21 4.93 9.62 -8.79
N ALA A 22 3.68 9.72 -9.26
CA ALA A 22 3.04 8.65 -10.03
C ALA A 22 3.81 8.33 -11.33
N ALA A 23 4.36 9.35 -11.99
CA ALA A 23 5.15 9.19 -13.21
C ALA A 23 6.47 8.42 -12.97
N GLU A 24 7.11 8.62 -11.82
CA GLU A 24 8.35 7.91 -11.46
C GLU A 24 8.13 6.40 -11.27
N MET A 25 6.90 5.94 -10.97
CA MET A 25 6.59 4.53 -10.86
C MET A 25 6.99 3.73 -12.11
N LEU A 26 6.84 4.32 -13.29
CA LEU A 26 7.15 3.68 -14.57
C LEU A 26 8.61 3.18 -14.68
N ASN A 27 9.54 3.88 -14.04
CA ASN A 27 10.97 3.58 -14.09
C ASN A 27 11.54 3.19 -12.72
N SER A 28 10.69 2.93 -11.74
CA SER A 28 11.09 2.68 -10.36
C SER A 28 11.68 1.28 -10.12
N GLY A 29 11.36 0.32 -10.97
CA GLY A 29 11.69 -1.09 -10.74
C GLY A 29 10.82 -1.77 -9.66
N VAL A 30 9.74 -1.15 -9.22
CA VAL A 30 8.79 -1.74 -8.26
C VAL A 30 8.03 -2.86 -8.93
N ASP A 31 8.19 -4.08 -8.45
CA ASP A 31 7.54 -5.27 -9.02
C ASP A 31 6.06 -5.40 -8.63
N PHE A 32 5.66 -4.85 -7.47
CA PHE A 32 4.31 -4.99 -6.95
C PHE A 32 3.87 -3.74 -6.20
N PHE A 33 2.70 -3.21 -6.53
CA PHE A 33 2.07 -2.15 -5.74
C PHE A 33 0.55 -2.28 -5.70
N VAL A 34 -0.05 -1.96 -4.56
CA VAL A 34 -1.51 -1.96 -4.33
C VAL A 34 -1.90 -0.77 -3.47
N GLY A 35 -2.91 -0.03 -3.87
CA GLY A 35 -3.43 1.09 -3.08
C GLY A 35 -4.39 1.97 -3.85
N GLY A 36 -4.59 3.17 -3.35
CA GLY A 36 -5.36 4.23 -4.00
C GLY A 36 -4.51 5.14 -4.88
N GLY A 37 -5.10 6.28 -5.30
CA GLY A 37 -4.42 7.32 -6.07
C GLY A 37 -4.55 7.17 -7.58
N ARG A 38 -5.55 6.43 -8.09
CA ARG A 38 -5.77 6.22 -9.53
C ARG A 38 -5.80 7.52 -10.32
N ASN A 39 -6.40 8.58 -9.77
CA ASN A 39 -6.48 9.87 -10.47
C ASN A 39 -5.10 10.47 -10.78
N ASN A 40 -4.08 10.21 -9.96
CA ASN A 40 -2.72 10.69 -10.20
C ASN A 40 -2.05 9.99 -11.39
N PHE A 41 -2.56 8.84 -11.80
CA PHE A 41 -2.11 8.10 -12.98
C PHE A 41 -2.95 8.41 -14.23
N GLU A 42 -4.26 8.66 -14.10
CA GLU A 42 -5.22 8.68 -15.21
C GLU A 42 -5.89 10.04 -15.43
N VAL A 43 -6.10 10.86 -14.36
CA VAL A 43 -6.78 12.15 -14.43
C VAL A 43 -5.78 13.26 -14.12
N ARG A 44 -4.85 13.46 -15.04
CA ARG A 44 -3.66 14.29 -14.89
C ARG A 44 -3.80 15.62 -15.64
N LYS A 45 -3.10 16.64 -15.14
CA LYS A 45 -3.04 17.97 -15.80
C LYS A 45 -2.33 17.94 -17.15
N ASP A 46 -1.36 17.02 -17.31
CA ASP A 46 -0.63 16.81 -18.56
C ASP A 46 -1.39 15.97 -19.60
N SER A 47 -2.59 15.50 -19.26
CA SER A 47 -3.44 14.64 -20.10
C SER A 47 -2.81 13.29 -20.48
N LEU A 48 -1.72 12.88 -19.81
CA LEU A 48 -1.12 11.56 -19.99
C LEU A 48 -1.83 10.50 -19.14
N ASN A 49 -1.85 9.26 -19.64
CA ASN A 49 -2.36 8.11 -18.88
C ASN A 49 -1.19 7.18 -18.51
N TYR A 50 -0.75 7.26 -17.25
CA TYR A 50 0.35 6.43 -16.77
C TYR A 50 -0.06 4.99 -16.47
N SER A 51 -1.36 4.70 -16.27
CA SER A 51 -1.83 3.31 -16.21
C SER A 51 -1.62 2.59 -17.55
N ASP A 52 -1.84 3.27 -18.68
CA ASP A 52 -1.56 2.71 -20.00
C ASP A 52 -0.05 2.61 -20.25
N SER A 53 0.73 3.60 -19.78
CA SER A 53 2.19 3.55 -19.86
C SER A 53 2.76 2.36 -19.08
N LEU A 54 2.23 2.07 -17.88
CA LEU A 54 2.60 0.89 -17.09
C LEU A 54 2.21 -0.41 -17.79
N ARG A 55 1.00 -0.49 -18.39
CA ARG A 55 0.61 -1.67 -19.21
C ARG A 55 1.55 -1.89 -20.38
N ASN A 56 1.95 -0.82 -21.07
CA ASN A 56 2.92 -0.89 -22.16
C ASN A 56 4.31 -1.33 -21.69
N ALA A 57 4.64 -1.09 -20.42
CA ALA A 57 5.84 -1.60 -19.75
C ALA A 57 5.63 -2.99 -19.10
N ASN A 58 4.60 -3.73 -19.53
CA ASN A 58 4.22 -5.07 -19.10
C ASN A 58 3.70 -5.21 -17.67
N TYR A 59 3.30 -4.13 -17.02
CA TYR A 59 2.58 -4.25 -15.76
C TYR A 59 1.17 -4.81 -15.97
N ASN A 60 0.79 -5.76 -15.14
CA ASN A 60 -0.60 -6.20 -15.03
C ASN A 60 -1.35 -5.22 -14.12
N ILE A 61 -2.08 -4.25 -14.69
CA ILE A 61 -2.79 -3.19 -13.95
C ILE A 61 -4.27 -3.55 -13.81
N VAL A 62 -4.72 -3.64 -12.55
CA VAL A 62 -6.12 -3.88 -12.16
C VAL A 62 -6.66 -2.74 -11.29
N TYR A 63 -7.99 -2.70 -11.09
CA TYR A 63 -8.68 -1.67 -10.30
C TYR A 63 -9.40 -2.23 -9.06
N SER A 64 -9.33 -3.55 -8.86
CA SER A 64 -9.76 -4.25 -7.64
C SER A 64 -8.92 -5.51 -7.47
N ILE A 65 -8.71 -5.90 -6.22
CA ILE A 65 -8.08 -7.18 -5.87
C ILE A 65 -9.09 -8.23 -5.37
N ASP A 66 -10.40 -7.94 -5.43
CA ASP A 66 -11.42 -8.82 -4.82
C ASP A 66 -11.43 -10.22 -5.39
N SER A 67 -11.27 -10.35 -6.70
CA SER A 67 -11.22 -11.62 -7.43
C SER A 67 -9.82 -12.02 -7.88
N VAL A 68 -8.77 -11.33 -7.40
CA VAL A 68 -7.39 -11.64 -7.76
C VAL A 68 -6.88 -12.76 -6.87
N GLU A 69 -6.37 -13.82 -7.49
CA GLU A 69 -5.78 -14.96 -6.81
C GLU A 69 -4.25 -14.90 -6.85
N ALA A 70 -3.61 -15.28 -5.74
CA ALA A 70 -2.15 -15.36 -5.64
C ALA A 70 -1.62 -16.73 -6.11
N PRO A 71 -0.41 -16.79 -6.70
CA PRO A 71 0.44 -15.65 -7.06
C PRO A 71 0.00 -14.97 -8.36
N VAL A 72 0.21 -13.66 -8.46
CA VAL A 72 -0.01 -12.91 -9.71
C VAL A 72 1.26 -12.84 -10.56
N LEU A 73 1.08 -12.60 -11.85
CA LEU A 73 2.20 -12.32 -12.75
C LEU A 73 2.75 -10.92 -12.48
N LEU A 74 4.06 -10.83 -12.21
CA LEU A 74 4.79 -9.58 -11.99
C LEU A 74 5.39 -9.03 -13.29
N PRO A 75 5.52 -7.71 -13.45
CA PRO A 75 5.15 -6.69 -12.48
C PRO A 75 3.62 -6.49 -12.41
N PHE A 76 3.11 -6.23 -11.20
CA PHE A 76 1.69 -6.10 -10.91
C PHE A 76 1.38 -4.78 -10.21
N GLY A 77 0.27 -4.15 -10.59
CA GLY A 77 -0.24 -2.95 -9.95
C GLY A 77 -1.75 -2.97 -9.76
N ALA A 78 -2.23 -2.53 -8.61
CA ALA A 78 -3.65 -2.37 -8.34
C ALA A 78 -3.96 -0.95 -7.84
N LEU A 79 -4.75 -0.20 -8.62
CA LEU A 79 -5.20 1.16 -8.34
C LEU A 79 -6.67 1.12 -7.90
N CYS A 80 -6.91 0.78 -6.62
CA CYS A 80 -8.21 0.34 -6.11
C CYS A 80 -9.14 1.49 -5.67
N ALA A 81 -8.65 2.72 -5.65
CA ALA A 81 -9.45 3.91 -5.36
C ALA A 81 -8.95 5.12 -6.17
N ASP A 82 -9.84 6.08 -6.46
CA ASP A 82 -9.52 7.30 -7.19
C ASP A 82 -8.52 8.19 -6.43
N GLY A 83 -8.79 8.40 -5.14
CA GLY A 83 -7.92 9.07 -4.17
C GLY A 83 -7.35 8.08 -3.17
N ASP A 84 -7.34 8.45 -1.90
CA ASP A 84 -6.90 7.57 -0.83
C ASP A 84 -7.82 6.36 -0.67
N MET A 85 -7.29 5.26 -0.12
CA MET A 85 -8.11 4.09 0.19
C MET A 85 -9.14 4.44 1.27
N PRO A 86 -10.36 3.87 1.19
CA PRO A 86 -11.36 4.03 2.25
C PRO A 86 -10.85 3.51 3.60
N LYS A 87 -11.49 3.96 4.69
CA LYS A 87 -11.19 3.46 6.05
C LYS A 87 -11.57 1.97 6.22
N ALA A 88 -11.01 1.32 7.24
CA ALA A 88 -11.14 -0.12 7.49
C ALA A 88 -12.60 -0.59 7.51
N SER A 89 -13.51 0.17 8.16
CA SER A 89 -14.94 -0.15 8.22
C SER A 89 -15.64 -0.16 6.85
N GLU A 90 -15.04 0.42 5.82
CA GLU A 90 -15.59 0.49 4.45
C GLU A 90 -14.87 -0.45 3.49
N ARG A 91 -13.54 -0.68 3.67
CA ARG A 91 -12.73 -1.54 2.79
C ARG A 91 -12.64 -3.00 3.21
N GLY A 92 -13.17 -3.36 4.40
CA GLY A 92 -13.12 -4.73 4.92
C GLY A 92 -11.69 -5.28 5.06
N ASP A 93 -11.46 -6.52 4.68
CA ASP A 93 -10.16 -7.20 4.79
C ASP A 93 -9.19 -6.86 3.63
N PHE A 94 -9.30 -5.67 3.06
CA PHE A 94 -8.48 -5.26 1.91
C PHE A 94 -6.98 -5.31 2.22
N LEU A 95 -6.53 -4.71 3.33
CA LEU A 95 -5.11 -4.61 3.65
C LEU A 95 -4.46 -5.97 3.93
N PRO A 96 -5.03 -6.84 4.79
CA PRO A 96 -4.51 -8.20 4.97
C PRO A 96 -4.47 -9.01 3.67
N LYS A 97 -5.49 -8.87 2.82
CA LYS A 97 -5.55 -9.54 1.51
C LYS A 97 -4.48 -9.02 0.55
N ALA A 98 -4.24 -7.71 0.52
CA ALA A 98 -3.18 -7.11 -0.30
C ALA A 98 -1.79 -7.59 0.14
N VAL A 99 -1.55 -7.71 1.44
CA VAL A 99 -0.29 -8.23 2.00
C VAL A 99 -0.10 -9.70 1.64
N ASP A 100 -1.12 -10.53 1.78
CA ASP A 100 -1.06 -11.95 1.40
C ASP A 100 -0.77 -12.12 -0.11
N LEU A 101 -1.46 -11.32 -0.95
CA LEU A 101 -1.26 -11.31 -2.39
C LEU A 101 0.18 -10.90 -2.75
N ALA A 102 0.71 -9.86 -2.11
CA ALA A 102 2.08 -9.38 -2.32
C ALA A 102 3.12 -10.45 -1.95
N ILE A 103 3.03 -10.98 -0.73
CA ILE A 103 3.98 -11.96 -0.22
C ILE A 103 4.01 -13.21 -1.11
N LYS A 104 2.85 -13.79 -1.42
CA LYS A 104 2.77 -14.99 -2.27
C LYS A 104 3.30 -14.75 -3.68
N SER A 105 3.08 -13.57 -4.23
CA SER A 105 3.51 -13.24 -5.58
C SER A 105 5.01 -12.96 -5.66
N LEU A 106 5.57 -12.27 -4.68
CA LEU A 106 7.00 -11.98 -4.62
C LEU A 106 7.81 -13.23 -4.27
N ASP A 107 7.34 -14.03 -3.30
CA ASP A 107 7.97 -15.29 -2.89
C ASP A 107 8.00 -16.33 -4.02
N ALA A 108 6.97 -16.37 -4.85
CA ALA A 108 6.89 -17.29 -6.00
C ALA A 108 8.01 -17.10 -7.04
N ARG A 109 8.75 -15.97 -7.02
CA ARG A 109 9.93 -15.76 -7.86
C ARG A 109 11.15 -16.57 -7.40
N GLY A 110 11.16 -17.03 -6.14
CA GLY A 110 12.31 -17.72 -5.54
C GLY A 110 13.54 -16.84 -5.32
N GLU A 111 13.34 -15.53 -5.34
CA GLU A 111 14.34 -14.49 -5.04
C GLU A 111 13.97 -13.79 -3.74
N GLY A 112 14.94 -13.14 -3.08
CA GLY A 112 14.64 -12.27 -1.94
C GLY A 112 13.81 -11.07 -2.38
N PHE A 113 12.99 -10.52 -1.47
CA PHE A 113 12.21 -9.32 -1.73
C PHE A 113 12.21 -8.37 -0.53
N PHE A 114 11.93 -7.10 -0.81
CA PHE A 114 11.58 -6.08 0.17
C PHE A 114 10.13 -5.66 -0.05
N LEU A 115 9.32 -5.70 1.00
CA LEU A 115 7.93 -5.28 0.96
C LEU A 115 7.69 -4.21 2.03
N MET A 116 7.24 -3.02 1.61
CA MET A 116 6.77 -1.97 2.48
C MET A 116 5.24 -1.98 2.52
N VAL A 117 4.67 -1.97 3.72
CA VAL A 117 3.23 -1.94 3.96
C VAL A 117 2.90 -0.78 4.89
N GLU A 118 1.86 -0.02 4.57
CA GLU A 118 1.44 1.13 5.37
C GLU A 118 -0.02 1.00 5.81
N GLY A 119 -0.26 1.15 7.11
CA GLY A 119 -1.58 1.38 7.69
C GLY A 119 -1.95 2.86 7.64
N SER A 120 -2.02 3.46 6.45
CA SER A 120 -2.07 4.90 6.22
C SER A 120 -3.27 5.61 6.86
N GLN A 121 -4.40 4.93 7.00
CA GLN A 121 -5.62 5.53 7.54
C GLN A 121 -5.58 5.71 9.07
N ILE A 122 -4.62 5.10 9.79
CA ILE A 122 -4.40 5.34 11.22
C ILE A 122 -4.13 6.84 11.45
N ASP A 123 -3.24 7.42 10.65
CA ASP A 123 -2.91 8.85 10.69
C ASP A 123 -4.12 9.74 10.40
N TYR A 124 -4.88 9.42 9.35
CA TYR A 124 -6.08 10.19 9.00
C TYR A 124 -7.15 10.18 10.10
N GLN A 125 -7.35 9.02 10.75
CA GLN A 125 -8.29 8.93 11.89
C GLN A 125 -7.75 9.68 13.12
N GLY A 126 -6.44 9.68 13.34
CA GLY A 126 -5.75 10.47 14.35
C GLY A 126 -5.95 11.97 14.12
N HIS A 127 -5.75 12.47 12.92
CA HIS A 127 -6.04 13.86 12.53
C HIS A 127 -7.50 14.24 12.74
N GLY A 128 -8.42 13.29 12.50
CA GLY A 128 -9.85 13.46 12.75
C GLY A 128 -10.25 13.38 14.22
N ASN A 129 -9.31 13.08 15.14
CA ASN A 129 -9.58 12.80 16.54
C ASN A 129 -10.67 11.71 16.74
N SER A 130 -10.72 10.74 15.84
CA SER A 130 -11.68 9.64 15.87
C SER A 130 -11.10 8.44 16.60
N THR A 131 -11.42 8.28 17.89
CA THR A 131 -10.95 7.15 18.69
C THR A 131 -11.39 5.80 18.08
N GLU A 132 -12.65 5.67 17.68
CA GLU A 132 -13.18 4.48 17.02
C GLU A 132 -12.43 4.20 15.71
N GLY A 133 -12.22 5.22 14.88
CA GLY A 133 -11.50 5.09 13.63
C GLY A 133 -10.05 4.64 13.82
N VAL A 134 -9.33 5.23 14.79
CA VAL A 134 -7.95 4.80 15.10
C VAL A 134 -7.91 3.33 15.53
N VAL A 135 -8.83 2.91 16.41
CA VAL A 135 -8.92 1.51 16.87
C VAL A 135 -9.18 0.57 15.70
N ASP A 136 -10.15 0.89 14.85
CA ASP A 136 -10.49 0.06 13.68
C ASP A 136 -9.31 -0.09 12.72
N GLU A 137 -8.61 1.01 12.44
CA GLU A 137 -7.44 1.01 11.55
C GLU A 137 -6.24 0.24 12.13
N VAL A 138 -5.98 0.39 13.43
CA VAL A 138 -4.91 -0.36 14.12
C VAL A 138 -5.22 -1.85 14.12
N LEU A 139 -6.47 -2.26 14.35
CA LEU A 139 -6.87 -3.66 14.30
C LEU A 139 -6.82 -4.24 12.87
N ASP A 140 -7.12 -3.43 11.86
CA ASP A 140 -6.94 -3.83 10.46
C ASP A 140 -5.46 -4.03 10.11
N PHE A 141 -4.61 -3.09 10.55
CA PHE A 141 -3.16 -3.20 10.36
C PHE A 141 -2.56 -4.40 11.11
N ASP A 142 -3.03 -4.68 12.34
CA ASP A 142 -2.64 -5.87 13.12
C ASP A 142 -2.93 -7.18 12.36
N ARG A 143 -4.10 -7.28 11.71
CA ARG A 143 -4.42 -8.44 10.84
C ARG A 143 -3.46 -8.55 9.65
N ALA A 144 -3.06 -7.43 9.06
CA ALA A 144 -2.07 -7.43 7.98
C ALA A 144 -0.68 -7.83 8.46
N ILE A 145 -0.25 -7.34 9.64
CA ILE A 145 0.98 -7.75 10.32
C ILE A 145 0.97 -9.26 10.58
N LYS A 146 -0.16 -9.80 11.05
CA LYS A 146 -0.29 -11.24 11.28
C LYS A 146 0.00 -12.06 10.02
N VAL A 147 -0.45 -11.64 8.85
CA VAL A 147 -0.16 -12.32 7.57
C VAL A 147 1.35 -12.38 7.33
N ALA A 148 2.05 -11.26 7.56
CA ALA A 148 3.50 -11.18 7.38
C ALA A 148 4.26 -12.06 8.41
N LEU A 149 3.83 -12.05 9.66
CA LEU A 149 4.43 -12.87 10.72
C LEU A 149 4.21 -14.37 10.48
N ASP A 150 3.00 -14.77 10.07
CA ASP A 150 2.70 -16.17 9.72
C ASP A 150 3.56 -16.67 8.55
N PHE A 151 3.87 -15.80 7.58
CA PHE A 151 4.82 -16.12 6.52
C PHE A 151 6.24 -16.23 7.05
N ALA A 152 6.71 -15.25 7.81
CA ALA A 152 8.06 -15.22 8.36
C ALA A 152 8.36 -16.43 9.24
N GLU A 153 7.39 -16.86 10.06
CA GLU A 153 7.51 -18.05 10.92
C GLU A 153 7.68 -19.33 10.08
N ARG A 154 6.93 -19.48 8.99
CA ARG A 154 7.05 -20.64 8.08
C ARG A 154 8.30 -20.61 7.22
N ASN A 155 8.68 -19.42 6.75
CA ASN A 155 9.83 -19.21 5.87
C ASN A 155 11.16 -19.34 6.63
N GLY A 156 11.24 -18.80 7.86
CA GLY A 156 12.42 -18.86 8.74
C GLY A 156 13.59 -17.94 8.32
N GLU A 157 13.49 -17.23 7.20
CA GLU A 157 14.53 -16.34 6.64
C GLU A 157 14.04 -14.91 6.43
N THR A 158 12.86 -14.57 6.93
CA THR A 158 12.21 -13.26 6.76
C THR A 158 12.28 -12.44 8.03
N LEU A 159 12.82 -11.22 7.93
CA LEU A 159 12.76 -10.21 8.98
C LEU A 159 11.49 -9.37 8.80
N VAL A 160 10.67 -9.28 9.83
CA VAL A 160 9.53 -8.33 9.90
C VAL A 160 9.89 -7.20 10.84
N VAL A 161 9.79 -5.96 10.36
CA VAL A 161 10.00 -4.73 11.15
C VAL A 161 8.68 -3.98 11.23
N ILE A 162 8.23 -3.66 12.44
CA ILE A 162 6.99 -2.93 12.70
C ILE A 162 7.38 -1.63 13.41
N THR A 163 6.96 -0.49 12.85
CA THR A 163 7.27 0.83 13.40
C THR A 163 6.16 1.83 13.06
N ALA A 164 6.12 2.94 13.78
CA ALA A 164 5.41 4.15 13.39
C ALA A 164 6.44 5.20 12.96
N ASP A 165 6.03 6.15 12.13
CA ASP A 165 6.82 7.33 11.76
C ASP A 165 6.64 8.46 12.80
N HIS A 166 5.43 8.63 13.34
CA HIS A 166 5.06 9.58 14.40
C HIS A 166 3.74 9.18 15.07
N GLU A 167 3.37 9.84 16.13
CA GLU A 167 2.03 9.84 16.68
C GLU A 167 1.17 10.90 15.98
N THR A 168 -0.15 10.78 16.05
CA THR A 168 -1.09 11.78 15.51
C THR A 168 -2.33 11.88 16.39
N GLY A 169 -2.69 13.11 16.76
CA GLY A 169 -3.88 13.42 17.54
C GLY A 169 -3.74 13.24 19.06
N GLY A 170 -2.61 12.75 19.57
CA GLY A 170 -2.33 12.65 21.00
C GLY A 170 -3.20 11.64 21.76
N MET A 171 -3.72 10.61 21.08
CA MET A 171 -4.51 9.56 21.73
C MET A 171 -3.66 8.80 22.76
N THR A 172 -4.18 8.68 23.97
CA THR A 172 -3.52 7.97 25.07
C THR A 172 -4.48 6.96 25.68
N ILE A 173 -4.00 5.73 25.89
CA ILE A 173 -4.72 4.70 26.66
C ILE A 173 -4.28 4.85 28.12
N MET A 174 -5.22 5.15 28.99
CA MET A 174 -4.98 5.30 30.43
C MET A 174 -5.24 3.98 31.14
N ASP A 175 -4.44 3.71 32.18
CA ASP A 175 -4.71 2.59 33.08
C ASP A 175 -6.06 2.84 33.78
N GLY A 176 -6.96 1.83 33.75
CA GLY A 176 -8.28 1.88 34.36
C GLY A 176 -8.27 1.70 35.85
#